data_1513dbe66d52a92abcd2be5d6274a95e
#
_entry.id   1513dbe66d52a92abcd2be5d6274a95e
#
_cell.length_a   1.000
_cell.length_b   1.000
_cell.length_c   1.000
_cell.angle_alpha   90.00
_cell.angle_beta   90.00
_cell.angle_gamma   90.00
#
_symmetry.space_group_name_H-M   'P 1'
#
loop_
_entity.id
_entity.type
_entity.pdbx_description
1 polymer ?
#
loop_
_entity_poly.entity_id
_entity_poly.type
_entity_poly.pdbx_seq_one_letter_code
_entity_poly.pdbx_strand_id
1 'polypeptide(L)'
;TFGTIIDGVEIEDPAVKAAYDKYCGIRAELYAGRRKPMTLMDIAVIGAKKLKADGILTDLDESEEINACTVKVKVDVNGQDEDWLLLFKNETHNHPTEIEPFGGAATCLGGAIRDPLSGRSYVYQAMRVTGSADPRAHLKDTLPGKLPQRKITQGAAAGYSSYGNQIGLATGQVVEI
;
A
#
# COMPACT_ATOMS: atom_id res chain seq x y z
N THR A 1 8.87 -2.65 14.29
CA THR A 1 8.22 -1.54 13.58
C THR A 1 9.14 -0.97 12.51
N PHE A 2 8.61 -0.14 11.62
CA PHE A 2 9.39 0.47 10.51
C PHE A 2 10.57 1.33 10.98
N GLY A 3 10.54 1.84 12.20
CA GLY A 3 11.66 2.57 12.82
C GLY A 3 12.73 1.69 13.44
N THR A 4 12.62 0.37 13.37
CA THR A 4 13.62 -0.55 13.91
C THR A 4 14.96 -0.32 13.22
N ILE A 5 16.00 -0.08 14.03
CA ILE A 5 17.36 0.10 13.55
C ILE A 5 17.94 -1.26 13.18
N ILE A 6 18.55 -1.34 12.02
CA ILE A 6 19.11 -2.57 11.42
C ILE A 6 20.62 -2.46 11.16
N ASP A 7 21.26 -1.47 11.76
CA ASP A 7 22.72 -1.35 11.69
C ASP A 7 23.39 -2.49 12.45
N GLY A 8 24.39 -3.10 11.84
CA GLY A 8 25.14 -4.20 12.44
C GLY A 8 24.42 -5.55 12.53
N VAL A 9 23.33 -5.76 11.76
CA VAL A 9 22.67 -7.08 11.69
C VAL A 9 23.55 -8.10 10.98
N GLU A 10 23.62 -9.31 11.53
CA GLU A 10 24.22 -10.46 10.88
C GLU A 10 23.19 -11.16 9.98
N ILE A 11 23.57 -11.46 8.75
CA ILE A 11 22.69 -12.07 7.75
C ILE A 11 23.36 -13.35 7.25
N GLU A 12 22.75 -14.48 7.55
CA GLU A 12 23.27 -15.80 7.19
C GLU A 12 22.95 -16.20 5.75
N ASP A 13 21.77 -15.82 5.27
CA ASP A 13 21.35 -16.13 3.88
C ASP A 13 22.15 -15.30 2.87
N PRO A 14 22.86 -15.94 1.91
CA PRO A 14 23.71 -15.23 0.96
C PRO A 14 22.96 -14.28 0.05
N ALA A 15 21.72 -14.61 -0.36
CA ALA A 15 20.93 -13.78 -1.25
C ALA A 15 20.41 -12.53 -0.52
N VAL A 16 19.97 -12.69 0.72
CA VAL A 16 19.57 -11.58 1.58
C VAL A 16 20.76 -10.69 1.90
N LYS A 17 21.92 -11.28 2.18
CA LYS A 17 23.16 -10.52 2.39
C LYS A 17 23.56 -9.70 1.19
N ALA A 18 23.52 -10.26 0.00
CA ALA A 18 23.82 -9.54 -1.24
C ALA A 18 22.87 -8.35 -1.46
N ALA A 19 21.58 -8.53 -1.17
CA ALA A 19 20.59 -7.46 -1.23
C ALA A 19 20.87 -6.36 -0.19
N TYR A 20 21.26 -6.74 1.01
CA TYR A 20 21.66 -5.80 2.07
C TYR A 20 22.92 -5.02 1.71
N ASP A 21 23.94 -5.69 1.18
CA ASP A 21 25.18 -5.04 0.72
C ASP A 21 24.87 -4.03 -0.41
N LYS A 22 23.98 -4.38 -1.34
CA LYS A 22 23.49 -3.45 -2.38
C LYS A 22 22.76 -2.24 -1.76
N TYR A 23 21.90 -2.46 -0.78
CA TYR A 23 21.25 -1.39 -0.03
C TYR A 23 22.28 -0.45 0.62
N CYS A 24 23.30 -0.99 1.28
CA CYS A 24 24.37 -0.20 1.89
C CYS A 24 25.11 0.66 0.86
N GLY A 25 25.41 0.10 -0.33
CA GLY A 25 26.03 0.84 -1.44
C GLY A 25 25.15 2.01 -1.91
N ILE A 26 23.87 1.78 -2.14
CA ILE A 26 22.91 2.82 -2.54
C ILE A 26 22.80 3.91 -1.46
N ARG A 27 22.79 3.53 -0.19
CA ARG A 27 22.79 4.49 0.91
C ARG A 27 24.01 5.41 0.90
N ALA A 28 25.20 4.81 0.73
CA ALA A 28 26.44 5.57 0.67
C ALA A 28 26.41 6.63 -0.45
N GLU A 29 25.87 6.27 -1.60
CA GLU A 29 25.70 7.15 -2.74
C GLU A 29 24.68 8.26 -2.46
N LEU A 30 23.45 7.90 -2.05
CA LEU A 30 22.34 8.86 -1.91
C LEU A 30 22.49 9.80 -0.71
N TYR A 31 23.11 9.33 0.37
CA TYR A 31 23.18 10.09 1.61
C TYR A 31 24.55 10.66 1.92
N ALA A 32 25.50 10.62 1.01
CA ALA A 32 26.89 11.05 1.10
C ALA A 32 27.16 12.02 2.28
N GLY A 33 27.72 11.50 3.38
CA GLY A 33 28.05 12.27 4.57
C GLY A 33 26.89 12.66 5.51
N ARG A 34 25.64 12.34 5.20
CA ARG A 34 24.51 12.60 6.09
C ARG A 34 24.33 11.44 7.07
N ARG A 35 24.27 11.73 8.36
CA ARG A 35 23.90 10.74 9.38
C ARG A 35 22.41 10.47 9.32
N LYS A 36 22.05 9.36 8.68
CA LYS A 36 20.68 8.87 8.66
C LYS A 36 20.65 7.44 9.21
N PRO A 37 19.80 7.11 10.21
CA PRO A 37 19.76 5.78 10.77
C PRO A 37 19.34 4.76 9.71
N MET A 38 19.91 3.56 9.78
CA MET A 38 19.50 2.42 8.95
C MET A 38 18.27 1.79 9.59
N THR A 39 17.14 1.89 8.93
CA THR A 39 15.86 1.38 9.43
C THR A 39 15.13 0.57 8.38
N LEU A 40 14.14 -0.24 8.78
CA LEU A 40 13.28 -0.95 7.83
C LEU A 40 12.54 0.00 6.88
N MET A 41 12.14 1.17 7.36
CA MET A 41 11.53 2.19 6.50
C MET A 41 12.52 2.71 5.45
N ASP A 42 13.80 2.87 5.81
CA ASP A 42 14.81 3.30 4.86
C ASP A 42 15.01 2.27 3.74
N ILE A 43 15.04 0.97 4.07
CA ILE A 43 15.05 -0.11 3.08
C ILE A 43 13.83 -0.01 2.15
N ALA A 44 12.64 0.15 2.72
CA ALA A 44 11.40 0.18 1.96
C ALA A 44 11.36 1.30 0.91
N VAL A 45 11.95 2.46 1.20
CA VAL A 45 11.85 3.65 0.33
C VAL A 45 13.10 3.92 -0.52
N ILE A 46 14.24 3.25 -0.24
CA ILE A 46 15.50 3.64 -0.86
C ILE A 46 15.54 3.35 -2.36
N GLY A 47 14.84 2.28 -2.81
CA GLY A 47 14.74 1.95 -4.23
C GLY A 47 14.10 3.06 -5.04
N ALA A 48 12.96 3.57 -4.57
CA ALA A 48 12.27 4.69 -5.22
C ALA A 48 13.14 5.96 -5.24
N LYS A 49 13.85 6.24 -4.14
CA LYS A 49 14.78 7.37 -4.08
C LYS A 49 15.94 7.25 -5.05
N LYS A 50 16.49 6.05 -5.23
CA LYS A 50 17.55 5.80 -6.20
C LYS A 50 17.05 6.01 -7.62
N LEU A 51 15.92 5.41 -7.98
CA LEU A 51 15.30 5.58 -9.30
C LEU A 51 15.02 7.05 -9.61
N LYS A 52 14.56 7.82 -8.61
CA LYS A 52 14.36 9.26 -8.77
C LYS A 52 15.68 10.01 -8.97
N ALA A 53 16.71 9.70 -8.19
CA ALA A 53 18.03 10.33 -8.31
C ALA A 53 18.69 10.02 -9.66
N ASP A 54 18.43 8.83 -10.21
CA ASP A 54 18.91 8.42 -11.53
C ASP A 54 18.09 9.02 -12.70
N GLY A 55 17.04 9.78 -12.41
CA GLY A 55 16.18 10.39 -13.42
C GLY A 55 15.29 9.39 -14.18
N ILE A 56 15.03 8.20 -13.60
CA ILE A 56 14.20 7.17 -14.24
C ILE A 56 12.70 7.45 -14.05
N LEU A 57 12.32 8.08 -12.94
CA LEU A 57 10.93 8.39 -12.60
C LEU A 57 10.48 9.72 -13.22
N THR A 58 10.61 9.87 -14.54
CA THR A 58 10.30 11.11 -15.28
C THR A 58 8.80 11.42 -15.32
N ASP A 59 7.98 10.36 -15.29
CA ASP A 59 6.52 10.48 -15.37
C ASP A 59 5.86 10.66 -14.00
N LEU A 60 6.64 10.60 -12.93
CA LEU A 60 6.11 10.86 -11.58
C LEU A 60 5.73 12.34 -11.49
N ASP A 61 4.46 12.59 -11.21
CA ASP A 61 3.97 13.93 -10.91
C ASP A 61 4.10 14.21 -9.42
N GLU A 62 4.76 15.31 -9.07
CA GLU A 62 4.93 15.75 -7.69
C GLU A 62 4.28 17.10 -7.50
N SER A 63 3.33 17.18 -6.59
CA SER A 63 2.67 18.41 -6.18
C SER A 63 2.77 18.57 -4.66
N GLU A 64 2.35 19.71 -4.15
CA GLU A 64 2.25 19.96 -2.70
C GLU A 64 1.14 19.11 -2.07
N GLU A 65 0.14 18.67 -2.85
CA GLU A 65 -0.96 17.78 -2.43
C GLU A 65 -0.61 16.32 -2.77
N ILE A 66 0.16 15.64 -1.90
CA ILE A 66 0.59 14.25 -2.11
C ILE A 66 -0.30 13.31 -1.29
N ASN A 67 -1.49 12.99 -1.79
CA ASN A 67 -2.40 12.02 -1.19
C ASN A 67 -2.41 10.67 -1.92
N ALA A 68 -1.79 10.59 -3.08
CA ALA A 68 -1.67 9.39 -3.90
C ALA A 68 -0.35 9.42 -4.69
N CYS A 69 0.06 8.28 -5.25
CA CYS A 69 1.10 8.28 -6.27
C CYS A 69 0.47 8.72 -7.59
N THR A 70 0.99 9.77 -8.19
CA THR A 70 0.45 10.34 -9.42
C THR A 70 1.46 10.19 -10.55
N VAL A 71 1.03 9.63 -11.67
CA VAL A 71 1.85 9.36 -12.86
C VAL A 71 1.23 10.03 -14.07
N LYS A 72 2.06 10.73 -14.85
CA LYS A 72 1.67 11.33 -16.12
C LYS A 72 1.53 10.24 -17.17
N VAL A 73 0.40 10.21 -17.84
CA VAL A 73 0.09 9.22 -18.88
C VAL A 73 -0.50 9.89 -20.12
N LYS A 74 -0.30 9.29 -21.28
CA LYS A 74 -1.01 9.65 -22.51
C LYS A 74 -2.23 8.77 -22.67
N VAL A 75 -3.37 9.37 -22.96
CA VAL A 75 -4.63 8.65 -23.18
C VAL A 75 -5.17 9.04 -24.55
N ASP A 76 -5.44 8.03 -25.40
CA ASP A 76 -6.15 8.27 -26.65
C ASP A 76 -7.62 8.57 -26.37
N VAL A 77 -8.03 9.77 -26.73
CA VAL A 77 -9.42 10.20 -26.66
C VAL A 77 -9.91 10.51 -28.06
N ASN A 78 -10.68 9.61 -28.64
CA ASN A 78 -11.22 9.74 -30.03
C ASN A 78 -10.13 9.95 -31.10
N GLY A 79 -9.00 9.30 -30.98
CA GLY A 79 -7.87 9.38 -31.91
C GLY A 79 -6.95 10.58 -31.68
N GLN A 80 -7.07 11.24 -30.54
CA GLN A 80 -6.15 12.31 -30.11
C GLN A 80 -5.55 11.97 -28.73
N ASP A 81 -4.23 12.11 -28.62
CA ASP A 81 -3.54 11.91 -27.36
C ASP A 81 -3.73 13.11 -26.43
N GLU A 82 -4.26 12.84 -25.26
CA GLU A 82 -4.40 13.80 -24.16
C GLU A 82 -3.44 13.50 -23.02
N ASP A 83 -2.96 14.54 -22.34
CA ASP A 83 -2.18 14.42 -21.11
C ASP A 83 -3.10 14.22 -19.92
N TRP A 84 -2.96 13.06 -19.27
CA TRP A 84 -3.75 12.70 -18.09
C TRP A 84 -2.86 12.37 -16.90
N LEU A 85 -3.44 12.40 -15.71
CA LEU A 85 -2.81 11.97 -14.46
C LEU A 85 -3.49 10.68 -13.99
N LEU A 86 -2.72 9.60 -13.87
CA LEU A 86 -3.17 8.35 -13.25
C LEU A 86 -2.76 8.36 -11.78
N LEU A 87 -3.74 8.34 -10.89
CA LEU A 87 -3.52 8.31 -9.45
C LEU A 87 -3.63 6.87 -8.92
N PHE A 88 -2.69 6.47 -8.09
CA PHE A 88 -2.68 5.19 -7.41
C PHE A 88 -2.56 5.41 -5.90
N LYS A 89 -3.55 4.95 -5.16
CA LYS A 89 -3.56 4.95 -3.69
C LYS A 89 -3.61 3.53 -3.17
N ASN A 90 -2.72 3.22 -2.23
CA ASN A 90 -2.75 2.00 -1.45
C ASN A 90 -3.04 2.35 0.01
N GLU A 91 -4.04 1.71 0.58
CA GLU A 91 -4.42 1.87 1.99
C GLU A 91 -4.28 0.53 2.70
N THR A 92 -3.59 0.53 3.83
CA THR A 92 -3.46 -0.64 4.70
C THR A 92 -4.29 -0.42 5.96
N HIS A 93 -5.23 -1.32 6.23
CA HIS A 93 -6.16 -1.18 7.34
C HIS A 93 -6.39 -2.52 8.04
N ASN A 94 -5.47 -2.91 8.89
CA ASN A 94 -5.44 -4.23 9.51
C ASN A 94 -6.15 -4.25 10.87
N HIS A 95 -5.64 -3.53 11.84
CA HIS A 95 -6.08 -3.63 13.24
C HIS A 95 -7.55 -3.22 13.48
N PRO A 96 -8.07 -2.11 12.94
CA PRO A 96 -9.49 -1.79 13.06
C PRO A 96 -10.39 -2.87 12.43
N THR A 97 -9.98 -3.46 11.31
CA THR A 97 -10.73 -4.54 10.64
C THR A 97 -10.74 -5.83 11.48
N GLU A 98 -9.68 -6.10 12.24
CA GLU A 98 -9.62 -7.22 13.17
C GLU A 98 -10.63 -7.05 14.33
N ILE A 99 -10.80 -5.83 14.83
CA ILE A 99 -11.65 -5.53 16.00
C ILE A 99 -13.13 -5.39 15.60
N GLU A 100 -13.39 -4.60 14.57
CA GLU A 100 -14.74 -4.35 14.04
C GLU A 100 -14.68 -4.48 12.51
N PRO A 101 -14.87 -5.70 11.98
CA PRO A 101 -14.57 -6.02 10.58
C PRO A 101 -15.34 -5.20 9.55
N PHE A 102 -16.63 -4.92 9.81
CA PHE A 102 -17.48 -4.19 8.88
C PHE A 102 -17.06 -2.72 8.75
N GLY A 103 -17.04 -2.00 9.85
CA GLY A 103 -16.70 -0.57 9.86
C GLY A 103 -15.22 -0.34 9.59
N GLY A 104 -14.34 -1.23 10.08
CA GLY A 104 -12.92 -1.17 9.79
C GLY A 104 -12.64 -1.28 8.29
N ALA A 105 -13.23 -2.26 7.62
CA ALA A 105 -13.09 -2.44 6.18
C ALA A 105 -13.72 -1.29 5.38
N ALA A 106 -14.91 -0.84 5.78
CA ALA A 106 -15.57 0.30 5.14
C ALA A 106 -14.73 1.58 5.25
N THR A 107 -14.14 1.84 6.41
CA THR A 107 -13.25 2.99 6.63
C THR A 107 -12.00 2.92 5.78
N CYS A 108 -11.40 1.74 5.65
CA CYS A 108 -10.24 1.52 4.78
C CYS A 108 -10.55 1.88 3.33
N LEU A 109 -11.63 1.34 2.78
CA LEU A 109 -12.05 1.63 1.42
C LEU A 109 -12.39 3.13 1.25
N GLY A 110 -13.03 3.70 2.26
CA GLY A 110 -13.34 5.13 2.29
C GLY A 110 -12.11 6.02 2.20
N GLY A 111 -11.06 5.71 2.95
CA GLY A 111 -9.77 6.42 2.89
C GLY A 111 -9.11 6.26 1.52
N ALA A 112 -9.03 5.04 1.02
CA ALA A 112 -8.42 4.76 -0.28
C ALA A 112 -9.10 5.51 -1.45
N ILE A 113 -10.42 5.67 -1.39
CA ILE A 113 -11.20 6.37 -2.42
C ILE A 113 -11.15 7.89 -2.25
N ARG A 114 -11.29 8.37 -1.01
CA ARG A 114 -11.42 9.82 -0.74
C ARG A 114 -10.11 10.58 -0.94
N ASP A 115 -8.96 9.96 -0.70
CA ASP A 115 -7.68 10.63 -0.88
C ASP A 115 -7.44 11.02 -2.35
N PRO A 116 -7.62 10.14 -3.35
CA PRO A 116 -7.59 10.55 -4.75
C PRO A 116 -8.68 11.58 -5.12
N LEU A 117 -9.89 11.41 -4.58
CA LEU A 117 -10.98 12.37 -4.84
C LEU A 117 -10.65 13.78 -4.30
N SER A 118 -9.94 13.89 -3.17
CA SER A 118 -9.50 15.18 -2.63
C SER A 118 -8.57 15.92 -3.58
N GLY A 119 -7.80 15.20 -4.39
CA GLY A 119 -6.99 15.73 -5.49
C GLY A 119 -7.78 16.08 -6.74
N ARG A 120 -9.10 16.16 -6.67
CA ARG A 120 -10.02 16.45 -7.80
C ARG A 120 -9.95 15.43 -8.93
N SER A 121 -9.61 14.19 -8.61
CA SER A 121 -9.60 13.08 -9.55
C SER A 121 -10.89 12.28 -9.48
N TYR A 122 -11.09 11.41 -10.46
CA TYR A 122 -12.21 10.47 -10.52
C TYR A 122 -11.69 9.07 -10.20
N VAL A 123 -12.32 8.35 -9.27
CA VAL A 123 -11.96 6.97 -8.96
C VAL A 123 -12.79 6.03 -9.84
N TYR A 124 -12.14 5.29 -10.72
CA TYR A 124 -12.82 4.39 -11.65
C TYR A 124 -12.71 2.92 -11.27
N GLN A 125 -11.73 2.56 -10.46
CA GLN A 125 -11.49 1.16 -10.07
C GLN A 125 -10.93 1.07 -8.65
N ALA A 126 -11.42 0.09 -7.90
CA ALA A 126 -10.81 -0.33 -6.64
C ALA A 126 -10.40 -1.80 -6.74
N MET A 127 -9.26 -2.12 -6.13
CA MET A 127 -8.78 -3.48 -5.92
C MET A 127 -8.67 -3.74 -4.43
N ARG A 128 -9.08 -4.93 -4.00
CA ARG A 128 -8.95 -5.37 -2.62
C ARG A 128 -8.04 -6.58 -2.55
N VAL A 129 -7.05 -6.50 -1.68
CA VAL A 129 -6.25 -7.65 -1.26
C VAL A 129 -6.46 -7.80 0.23
N THR A 130 -6.93 -8.94 0.68
CA THR A 130 -7.09 -9.27 2.09
C THR A 130 -6.37 -10.55 2.42
N GLY A 131 -5.92 -10.66 3.66
CA GLY A 131 -5.34 -11.86 4.23
C GLY A 131 -5.61 -11.82 5.73
N SER A 132 -6.36 -12.78 6.21
CA SER A 132 -6.50 -13.11 7.62
C SER A 132 -6.01 -14.55 7.82
N ALA A 133 -6.36 -15.23 8.85
CA ALA A 133 -6.13 -16.68 8.91
C ALA A 133 -7.28 -17.42 8.19
N ASP A 134 -7.18 -18.74 8.08
CA ASP A 134 -8.19 -19.57 7.38
C ASP A 134 -9.59 -19.35 7.95
N PRO A 135 -10.55 -18.84 7.17
CA PRO A 135 -11.91 -18.61 7.62
C PRO A 135 -12.69 -19.89 7.94
N ARG A 136 -12.16 -21.07 7.56
CA ARG A 136 -12.73 -22.39 7.88
C ARG A 136 -12.24 -22.93 9.22
N ALA A 137 -11.29 -22.24 9.88
CA ALA A 137 -10.81 -22.64 11.20
C ALA A 137 -11.95 -22.81 12.20
N HIS A 138 -11.86 -23.81 13.07
CA HIS A 138 -12.88 -24.06 14.09
C HIS A 138 -12.90 -22.95 15.14
N LEU A 139 -14.10 -22.65 15.68
CA LEU A 139 -14.25 -21.65 16.74
C LEU A 139 -13.34 -21.89 17.95
N LYS A 140 -13.11 -23.16 18.30
CA LYS A 140 -12.22 -23.56 19.41
C LYS A 140 -10.76 -23.12 19.22
N ASP A 141 -10.35 -22.93 17.97
CA ASP A 141 -8.99 -22.54 17.60
C ASP A 141 -8.82 -21.02 17.54
N THR A 142 -9.88 -20.27 17.86
CA THR A 142 -9.83 -18.81 17.94
C THR A 142 -8.95 -18.37 19.10
N LEU A 143 -8.05 -17.42 18.85
CA LEU A 143 -7.21 -16.83 19.88
C LEU A 143 -8.05 -16.16 20.97
N PRO A 144 -7.66 -16.24 22.26
CA PRO A 144 -8.39 -15.60 23.33
C PRO A 144 -8.56 -14.08 23.11
N GLY A 145 -9.79 -13.59 23.27
CA GLY A 145 -10.10 -12.17 23.10
C GLY A 145 -10.16 -11.68 21.66
N LYS A 146 -10.09 -12.60 20.66
CA LYS A 146 -10.18 -12.27 19.24
C LYS A 146 -11.49 -12.78 18.62
N LEU A 147 -11.88 -12.17 17.50
CA LEU A 147 -12.99 -12.65 16.70
C LEU A 147 -12.59 -13.89 15.89
N PRO A 148 -13.52 -14.83 15.67
CA PRO A 148 -13.28 -15.95 14.74
C PRO A 148 -12.94 -15.45 13.34
N GLN A 149 -11.99 -16.12 12.65
CA GLN A 149 -11.54 -15.73 11.32
C GLN A 149 -12.68 -15.60 10.30
N ARG A 150 -13.63 -16.54 10.34
CA ARG A 150 -14.82 -16.47 9.50
C ARG A 150 -15.62 -15.19 9.69
N LYS A 151 -15.76 -14.71 10.93
CA LYS A 151 -16.47 -13.47 11.24
C LYS A 151 -15.72 -12.24 10.71
N ILE A 152 -14.38 -12.24 10.83
CA ILE A 152 -13.54 -11.17 10.29
C ILE A 152 -13.68 -11.11 8.77
N THR A 153 -13.50 -12.23 8.08
CA THR A 153 -13.57 -12.29 6.61
C THR A 153 -14.94 -11.88 6.07
N GLN A 154 -16.01 -12.40 6.65
CA GLN A 154 -17.36 -12.06 6.21
C GLN A 154 -17.72 -10.59 6.51
N GLY A 155 -17.36 -10.09 7.69
CA GLY A 155 -17.62 -8.71 8.07
C GLY A 155 -16.84 -7.72 7.21
N ALA A 156 -15.56 -8.01 6.94
CA ALA A 156 -14.74 -7.20 6.06
C ALA A 156 -15.30 -7.15 4.63
N ALA A 157 -15.68 -8.30 4.07
CA ALA A 157 -16.30 -8.36 2.73
C ALA A 157 -17.58 -7.53 2.65
N ALA A 158 -18.44 -7.63 3.66
CA ALA A 158 -19.67 -6.84 3.75
C ALA A 158 -19.38 -5.34 3.87
N GLY A 159 -18.37 -4.93 4.65
CA GLY A 159 -17.96 -3.54 4.82
C GLY A 159 -17.45 -2.92 3.52
N TYR A 160 -16.58 -3.59 2.80
CA TYR A 160 -16.11 -3.16 1.48
C TYR A 160 -17.26 -3.01 0.48
N SER A 161 -18.12 -4.02 0.38
CA SER A 161 -19.27 -4.01 -0.52
C SER A 161 -20.23 -2.87 -0.18
N SER A 162 -20.54 -2.68 1.09
CA SER A 162 -21.45 -1.61 1.54
C SER A 162 -20.94 -0.23 1.13
N TYR A 163 -19.68 0.07 1.37
CA TYR A 163 -19.11 1.38 1.03
C TYR A 163 -19.08 1.62 -0.49
N GLY A 164 -18.59 0.65 -1.25
CA GLY A 164 -18.53 0.76 -2.72
C GLY A 164 -19.91 0.95 -3.36
N ASN A 165 -20.93 0.21 -2.88
CA ASN A 165 -22.30 0.33 -3.37
C ASN A 165 -22.93 1.70 -3.07
N GLN A 166 -22.64 2.28 -1.91
CA GLN A 166 -23.20 3.59 -1.54
C GLN A 166 -22.68 4.73 -2.43
N ILE A 167 -21.46 4.64 -2.91
CA ILE A 167 -20.85 5.66 -3.77
C ILE A 167 -20.88 5.28 -5.25
N GLY A 168 -21.43 4.12 -5.61
CA GLY A 168 -21.57 3.68 -6.99
C GLY A 168 -20.27 3.24 -7.67
N LEU A 169 -19.24 2.84 -6.90
CA LEU A 169 -17.99 2.34 -7.44
C LEU A 169 -17.96 0.81 -7.46
N ALA A 170 -17.62 0.25 -8.61
CA ALA A 170 -17.39 -1.19 -8.74
C ALA A 170 -16.02 -1.58 -8.16
N THR A 171 -15.97 -2.70 -7.45
CA THR A 171 -14.71 -3.35 -7.08
C THR A 171 -14.23 -4.16 -8.27
N GLY A 172 -13.13 -3.74 -8.89
CA GLY A 172 -12.61 -4.37 -10.11
C GLY A 172 -11.95 -5.72 -9.86
N GLN A 173 -11.34 -5.90 -8.69
CA GLN A 173 -10.68 -7.15 -8.32
C GLN A 173 -10.69 -7.36 -6.81
N VAL A 174 -10.92 -8.61 -6.39
CA VAL A 174 -10.82 -9.05 -5.00
C VAL A 174 -9.86 -10.24 -4.95
N VAL A 175 -8.87 -10.16 -4.07
CA VAL A 175 -7.93 -11.27 -3.79
C VAL A 175 -7.90 -11.50 -2.28
N GLU A 176 -8.10 -12.75 -1.89
CA GLU A 176 -7.92 -13.24 -0.51
C GLU A 176 -6.67 -14.12 -0.45
N ILE A 177 -5.78 -13.87 0.49
CA ILE A 177 -4.51 -14.59 0.68
C ILE A 177 -4.49 -15.28 2.04
#